data_ff8759d6ce6c3f032bc9012172cc0553
#
_entry.id   ff8759d6ce6c3f032bc9012172cc0553
#
_cell.length_a   1.000
_cell.length_b   1.000
_cell.length_c   1.000
_cell.angle_alpha   90.00
_cell.angle_beta   90.00
_cell.angle_gamma   90.00
#
_symmetry.space_group_name_H-M   'P 1'
#
loop_
_entity.id
_entity.type
_entity.pdbx_description
1 polymer ?
#
loop_
_entity_poly.entity_id
_entity_poly.type
_entity_poly.pdbx_seq_one_letter_code
_entity_poly.pdbx_strand_id
1 'polypeptide(L)'
;MNFCPLGNHKHFSMQDDIKPKKKLLLATIENIDQEGRGVTHINGKAIFVEGALQGELVECESYVKKPSYEIAFTERVIRQSNLRVKPKCEHFNRCGGCSMQHFEFQAQIAAKQRVFENTLSRIGKVKTETILTPLAGPSWHYRYKGRLRVKFVVKKNKALVGFNEKRTHFIADISSCEVLPQTLSDILPQLQDLITQLSIKDKIPQIEFAADQNHLVLVLRILDVLNTNDELLLNTFSSQHPVQFWTQSKGPDTIKPLSPRDDVKLSYALKEFGLRFSFMPYDFTQINPFINQVLVRRAMSLLKPSKDDRIFDF
;
A
#
# COMPACT_ATOMS: atom_id res chain seq x y z
N MET A 1 44.69 12.24 -64.36
CA MET A 1 45.44 11.28 -63.53
C MET A 1 45.41 11.76 -62.11
N ASN A 2 44.59 11.17 -61.27
CA ASN A 2 44.75 11.17 -59.81
C ASN A 2 43.77 10.23 -59.22
N PHE A 3 44.27 9.19 -58.59
CA PHE A 3 43.59 8.06 -58.00
C PHE A 3 42.90 8.48 -56.70
N CYS A 4 41.67 8.02 -56.51
CA CYS A 4 40.90 8.05 -55.25
C CYS A 4 41.14 6.74 -54.49
N PRO A 5 41.52 6.74 -53.17
CA PRO A 5 41.64 5.50 -52.41
C PRO A 5 40.31 5.09 -51.77
N LEU A 6 40.06 3.80 -51.85
CA LEU A 6 38.92 3.07 -51.32
C LEU A 6 38.78 3.19 -49.80
N GLY A 7 37.59 3.53 -49.36
CA GLY A 7 37.20 3.58 -47.95
C GLY A 7 37.05 2.22 -47.32
N ASN A 8 37.63 2.04 -46.13
CA ASN A 8 37.50 0.88 -45.26
C ASN A 8 36.06 0.75 -44.69
N HIS A 9 35.36 -0.27 -45.11
CA HIS A 9 34.14 -0.72 -44.44
C HIS A 9 34.50 -1.37 -43.10
N LYS A 10 34.23 -0.66 -42.00
CA LYS A 10 34.19 -1.28 -40.67
C LYS A 10 32.94 -2.12 -40.57
N HIS A 11 33.10 -3.43 -40.52
CA HIS A 11 32.04 -4.37 -40.06
C HIS A 11 31.70 -4.01 -38.60
N PHE A 12 30.48 -3.48 -38.39
CA PHE A 12 29.86 -3.42 -37.08
C PHE A 12 29.32 -4.82 -36.81
N SER A 13 29.99 -5.61 -36.00
CA SER A 13 29.45 -6.82 -35.41
C SER A 13 28.42 -6.39 -34.36
N MET A 14 27.14 -6.64 -34.63
CA MET A 14 26.10 -6.70 -33.58
C MET A 14 26.50 -7.83 -32.64
N GLN A 15 27.13 -7.50 -31.52
CA GLN A 15 27.16 -8.37 -30.37
C GLN A 15 25.78 -8.27 -29.75
N ASP A 16 24.95 -9.31 -29.94
CA ASP A 16 23.76 -9.55 -29.17
C ASP A 16 24.18 -9.62 -27.70
N ASP A 17 23.82 -8.60 -26.92
CA ASP A 17 23.93 -8.63 -25.45
C ASP A 17 23.04 -9.77 -24.93
N ILE A 18 23.56 -10.98 -24.85
CA ILE A 18 22.96 -12.11 -24.20
C ILE A 18 22.89 -11.77 -22.72
N LYS A 19 21.75 -11.21 -22.27
CA LYS A 19 21.48 -11.05 -20.84
C LYS A 19 21.68 -12.44 -20.19
N PRO A 20 22.42 -12.52 -19.07
CA PRO A 20 22.67 -13.80 -18.42
C PRO A 20 21.33 -14.46 -18.11
N LYS A 21 21.19 -15.76 -18.50
CA LYS A 21 19.98 -16.54 -18.23
C LYS A 21 19.66 -16.44 -16.72
N LYS A 22 18.50 -15.90 -16.41
CA LYS A 22 17.97 -15.84 -15.03
C LYS A 22 18.01 -17.24 -14.43
N LYS A 23 18.63 -17.38 -13.26
CA LYS A 23 18.64 -18.66 -12.53
C LYS A 23 17.35 -18.77 -11.75
N LEU A 24 16.35 -19.45 -12.33
CA LEU A 24 15.10 -19.75 -11.66
C LEU A 24 15.28 -20.93 -10.71
N LEU A 25 14.66 -20.84 -9.54
CA LEU A 25 14.56 -21.89 -8.54
C LEU A 25 13.18 -22.53 -8.63
N LEU A 26 13.11 -23.85 -8.65
CA LEU A 26 11.86 -24.60 -8.51
C LEU A 26 11.65 -24.87 -7.02
N ALA A 27 10.50 -24.46 -6.46
CA ALA A 27 10.24 -24.52 -5.04
C ALA A 27 8.81 -24.97 -4.74
N THR A 28 8.66 -25.92 -3.82
CA THR A 28 7.37 -26.23 -3.18
C THR A 28 7.24 -25.37 -1.94
N ILE A 29 6.14 -24.63 -1.83
CA ILE A 29 5.90 -23.69 -0.73
C ILE A 29 5.33 -24.44 0.48
N GLU A 30 6.05 -24.40 1.58
CA GLU A 30 5.76 -25.14 2.82
C GLU A 30 4.79 -24.39 3.73
N ASN A 31 4.90 -23.04 3.79
CA ASN A 31 4.17 -22.21 4.72
C ASN A 31 4.02 -20.78 4.18
N ILE A 32 3.33 -19.91 4.95
CA ILE A 32 3.19 -18.47 4.72
C ILE A 32 3.75 -17.73 5.94
N ASP A 33 4.53 -16.68 5.71
CA ASP A 33 5.03 -15.80 6.76
C ASP A 33 4.05 -14.65 7.11
N GLN A 34 4.45 -13.81 8.08
CA GLN A 34 3.67 -12.66 8.54
C GLN A 34 3.45 -11.57 7.46
N GLU A 35 4.29 -11.53 6.43
CA GLU A 35 4.21 -10.57 5.33
C GLU A 35 3.38 -11.12 4.16
N GLY A 36 2.90 -12.36 4.27
CA GLY A 36 2.13 -13.05 3.23
C GLY A 36 3.00 -13.62 2.11
N ARG A 37 4.30 -13.86 2.39
CA ARG A 37 5.21 -14.54 1.46
C ARG A 37 5.19 -16.04 1.70
N GLY A 38 5.29 -16.82 0.63
CA GLY A 38 5.53 -18.25 0.74
C GLY A 38 6.89 -18.53 1.35
N VAL A 39 6.98 -19.54 2.21
CA VAL A 39 8.23 -19.99 2.84
C VAL A 39 8.58 -21.37 2.33
N THR A 40 9.82 -21.57 1.94
CA THR A 40 10.40 -22.87 1.54
C THR A 40 11.85 -22.97 1.99
N HIS A 41 12.39 -24.18 1.97
CA HIS A 41 13.81 -24.42 2.25
C HIS A 41 14.47 -25.14 1.08
N ILE A 42 15.59 -24.61 0.60
CA ILE A 42 16.41 -25.25 -0.44
C ILE A 42 17.84 -25.37 0.13
N ASN A 43 18.35 -26.61 0.18
CA ASN A 43 19.67 -26.92 0.76
C ASN A 43 19.84 -26.37 2.18
N GLY A 44 18.79 -26.48 3.02
CA GLY A 44 18.80 -25.99 4.41
C GLY A 44 18.65 -24.48 4.58
N LYS A 45 18.55 -23.71 3.50
CA LYS A 45 18.42 -22.25 3.53
C LYS A 45 16.97 -21.83 3.31
N ALA A 46 16.45 -20.97 4.19
CA ALA A 46 15.10 -20.41 4.05
C ALA A 46 14.98 -19.45 2.86
N ILE A 47 13.93 -19.59 2.08
CA ILE A 47 13.60 -18.70 0.96
C ILE A 47 12.17 -18.18 1.15
N PHE A 48 12.04 -16.85 1.19
CA PHE A 48 10.76 -16.15 1.27
C PHE A 48 10.33 -15.73 -0.12
N VAL A 49 9.21 -16.27 -0.60
CA VAL A 49 8.78 -16.12 -2.00
C VAL A 49 7.53 -15.24 -2.09
N GLU A 50 7.70 -14.01 -2.57
CA GLU A 50 6.57 -13.10 -2.82
C GLU A 50 5.64 -13.65 -3.89
N GLY A 51 4.33 -13.57 -3.64
CA GLY A 51 3.29 -14.00 -4.59
C GLY A 51 3.05 -15.49 -4.65
N ALA A 52 3.67 -16.30 -3.79
CA ALA A 52 3.45 -17.75 -3.68
C ALA A 52 2.60 -18.10 -2.46
N LEU A 53 1.78 -19.15 -2.58
CA LEU A 53 0.91 -19.66 -1.52
C LEU A 53 1.34 -21.05 -1.06
N GLN A 54 1.02 -21.39 0.17
CA GLN A 54 1.28 -22.72 0.74
C GLN A 54 0.71 -23.84 -0.16
N GLY A 55 1.52 -24.89 -0.37
CA GLY A 55 1.19 -26.06 -1.21
C GLY A 55 1.42 -25.85 -2.70
N GLU A 56 1.80 -24.67 -3.15
CA GLU A 56 2.11 -24.43 -4.56
C GLU A 56 3.49 -24.95 -4.94
N LEU A 57 3.64 -25.35 -6.20
CA LEU A 57 4.92 -25.52 -6.85
C LEU A 57 5.14 -24.32 -7.78
N VAL A 58 6.23 -23.59 -7.54
CA VAL A 58 6.52 -22.32 -8.24
C VAL A 58 7.93 -22.28 -8.80
N GLU A 59 8.10 -21.58 -9.92
CA GLU A 59 9.40 -21.07 -10.34
C GLU A 59 9.55 -19.66 -9.78
N CYS A 60 10.66 -19.41 -9.09
CA CYS A 60 10.92 -18.12 -8.45
C CYS A 60 12.36 -17.63 -8.72
N GLU A 61 12.54 -16.32 -8.68
CA GLU A 61 13.83 -15.66 -8.84
C GLU A 61 14.23 -14.93 -7.56
N SER A 62 15.40 -15.27 -7.00
CA SER A 62 15.94 -14.60 -5.82
C SER A 62 16.55 -13.25 -6.20
N TYR A 63 16.10 -12.18 -5.53
CA TYR A 63 16.62 -10.83 -5.71
C TYR A 63 17.36 -10.27 -4.47
N VAL A 64 17.14 -10.88 -3.29
CA VAL A 64 17.93 -10.63 -2.08
C VAL A 64 18.57 -11.96 -1.64
N LYS A 65 19.89 -11.95 -1.48
CA LYS A 65 20.64 -13.13 -1.01
C LYS A 65 21.46 -12.77 0.23
N LYS A 66 21.12 -13.39 1.35
CA LYS A 66 21.84 -13.30 2.62
C LYS A 66 22.42 -14.67 2.97
N PRO A 67 23.39 -14.77 3.89
CA PRO A 67 23.93 -16.08 4.30
C PRO A 67 22.85 -17.04 4.81
N SER A 68 21.90 -16.57 5.64
CA SER A 68 20.89 -17.37 6.31
C SER A 68 19.55 -17.48 5.57
N TYR A 69 19.25 -16.57 4.64
CA TYR A 69 17.98 -16.59 3.90
C TYR A 69 18.09 -15.92 2.52
N GLU A 70 17.08 -16.14 1.70
CA GLU A 70 16.88 -15.41 0.43
C GLU A 70 15.46 -14.83 0.37
N ILE A 71 15.29 -13.75 -0.39
CA ILE A 71 13.97 -13.25 -0.79
C ILE A 71 13.87 -13.40 -2.30
N ALA A 72 12.79 -14.05 -2.73
CA ALA A 72 12.49 -14.31 -4.12
C ALA A 72 11.09 -13.80 -4.49
N PHE A 73 10.79 -13.74 -5.74
CA PHE A 73 9.43 -13.51 -6.23
C PHE A 73 9.03 -14.62 -7.22
N THR A 74 7.75 -14.90 -7.26
CA THR A 74 7.17 -15.91 -8.15
C THR A 74 7.21 -15.40 -9.59
N GLU A 75 7.92 -16.12 -10.47
CA GLU A 75 7.87 -15.91 -11.92
C GLU A 75 6.70 -16.67 -12.53
N ARG A 76 6.50 -17.93 -12.12
CA ARG A 76 5.45 -18.79 -12.62
C ARG A 76 4.95 -19.76 -11.56
N VAL A 77 3.63 -19.93 -11.47
CA VAL A 77 3.00 -20.99 -10.67
C VAL A 77 2.82 -22.22 -11.55
N ILE A 78 3.48 -23.33 -11.20
CA ILE A 78 3.43 -24.60 -11.93
C ILE A 78 2.22 -25.43 -11.48
N ARG A 79 2.05 -25.54 -10.16
CA ARG A 79 0.89 -26.18 -9.54
C ARG A 79 0.27 -25.22 -8.55
N GLN A 80 -0.97 -24.86 -8.82
CA GLN A 80 -1.71 -23.84 -8.07
C GLN A 80 -2.36 -24.43 -6.82
N SER A 81 -2.40 -23.65 -5.74
CA SER A 81 -3.22 -23.91 -4.55
C SER A 81 -4.70 -23.65 -4.83
N ASN A 82 -5.59 -24.48 -4.27
CA ASN A 82 -7.04 -24.25 -4.31
C ASN A 82 -7.48 -22.94 -3.63
N LEU A 83 -6.60 -22.35 -2.82
CA LEU A 83 -6.83 -21.08 -2.12
C LEU A 83 -6.36 -19.86 -2.93
N ARG A 84 -5.81 -20.08 -4.14
CA ARG A 84 -5.43 -18.98 -5.02
C ARG A 84 -6.65 -18.45 -5.76
N VAL A 85 -6.82 -17.14 -5.70
CA VAL A 85 -7.87 -16.40 -6.41
C VAL A 85 -7.27 -15.36 -7.34
N LYS A 86 -8.04 -14.93 -8.34
CA LYS A 86 -7.65 -13.81 -9.19
C LYS A 86 -7.73 -12.53 -8.37
N PRO A 87 -6.65 -11.73 -8.28
CA PRO A 87 -6.70 -10.43 -7.61
C PRO A 87 -7.77 -9.52 -8.22
N LYS A 88 -8.54 -8.84 -7.37
CA LYS A 88 -9.54 -7.86 -7.83
C LYS A 88 -8.88 -6.64 -8.49
N CYS A 89 -7.78 -6.15 -7.92
CA CYS A 89 -7.06 -4.98 -8.42
C CYS A 89 -6.22 -5.35 -9.65
N GLU A 90 -6.44 -4.68 -10.77
CA GLU A 90 -5.66 -4.86 -12.01
C GLU A 90 -4.17 -4.50 -11.84
N HIS A 91 -3.87 -3.61 -10.90
CA HIS A 91 -2.52 -3.14 -10.61
C HIS A 91 -1.76 -4.03 -9.61
N PHE A 92 -2.37 -5.11 -9.09
CA PHE A 92 -1.80 -5.93 -8.01
C PHE A 92 -0.41 -6.50 -8.34
N ASN A 93 -0.16 -6.89 -9.58
CA ASN A 93 1.12 -7.48 -9.96
C ASN A 93 2.27 -6.47 -9.98
N ARG A 94 1.97 -5.19 -10.16
CA ARG A 94 2.94 -4.10 -10.26
C ARG A 94 3.01 -3.26 -8.99
N CYS A 95 1.86 -2.85 -8.46
CA CYS A 95 1.75 -2.01 -7.28
C CYS A 95 2.16 -2.76 -6.01
N GLY A 96 3.00 -2.14 -5.17
CA GLY A 96 3.48 -2.69 -3.90
C GLY A 96 2.56 -2.41 -2.70
N GLY A 97 1.41 -1.75 -2.91
CA GLY A 97 0.48 -1.40 -1.83
C GLY A 97 -0.25 -2.59 -1.19
N CYS A 98 -0.29 -3.75 -1.86
CA CYS A 98 -0.96 -4.97 -1.38
C CYS A 98 -0.10 -6.21 -1.64
N SER A 99 -0.11 -7.17 -0.69
CA SER A 99 0.67 -8.40 -0.79
C SER A 99 -0.16 -9.68 -0.97
N MET A 100 -1.45 -9.70 -0.60
CA MET A 100 -2.21 -10.95 -0.44
C MET A 100 -3.50 -11.02 -1.26
N GLN A 101 -3.76 -10.14 -2.26
CA GLN A 101 -5.01 -10.19 -3.03
C GLN A 101 -5.21 -11.47 -3.86
N HIS A 102 -4.16 -12.23 -4.12
CA HIS A 102 -4.18 -13.51 -4.81
C HIS A 102 -4.55 -14.69 -3.89
N PHE A 103 -4.78 -14.44 -2.61
CA PHE A 103 -5.10 -15.43 -1.59
C PHE A 103 -6.56 -15.25 -1.15
N GLU A 104 -7.32 -16.35 -1.09
CA GLU A 104 -8.73 -16.35 -0.67
C GLU A 104 -8.88 -15.71 0.71
N PHE A 105 -9.94 -14.93 0.92
CA PHE A 105 -10.08 -14.05 2.10
C PHE A 105 -10.12 -14.80 3.43
N GLN A 106 -10.90 -15.89 3.53
CA GLN A 106 -10.97 -16.68 4.76
C GLN A 106 -9.64 -17.39 5.05
N ALA A 107 -8.96 -17.81 4.00
CA ALA A 107 -7.63 -18.41 4.13
C ALA A 107 -6.58 -17.38 4.56
N GLN A 108 -6.68 -16.10 4.17
CA GLN A 108 -5.84 -15.03 4.71
C GLN A 108 -6.01 -14.88 6.23
N ILE A 109 -7.27 -14.94 6.72
CA ILE A 109 -7.57 -14.84 8.15
C ILE A 109 -6.95 -16.02 8.89
N ALA A 110 -7.16 -17.24 8.40
CA ALA A 110 -6.60 -18.46 9.01
C ALA A 110 -5.06 -18.44 9.01
N ALA A 111 -4.43 -18.00 7.92
CA ALA A 111 -2.97 -17.87 7.84
C ALA A 111 -2.41 -16.86 8.85
N LYS A 112 -3.05 -15.70 8.98
CA LYS A 112 -2.66 -14.67 9.96
C LYS A 112 -2.83 -15.16 11.40
N GLN A 113 -3.92 -15.85 11.69
CA GLN A 113 -4.11 -16.48 13.00
C GLN A 113 -3.01 -17.50 13.30
N ARG A 114 -2.70 -18.38 12.36
CA ARG A 114 -1.62 -19.36 12.50
C ARG A 114 -0.25 -18.72 12.76
N VAL A 115 0.05 -17.62 12.05
CA VAL A 115 1.28 -16.84 12.29
C VAL A 115 1.30 -16.29 13.71
N PHE A 116 0.17 -15.73 14.18
CA PHE A 116 0.02 -15.22 15.55
C PHE A 116 0.24 -16.32 16.59
N GLU A 117 -0.42 -17.48 16.46
CA GLU A 117 -0.29 -18.63 17.35
C GLU A 117 1.16 -19.15 17.39
N ASN A 118 1.82 -19.28 16.24
CA ASN A 118 3.22 -19.65 16.13
C ASN A 118 4.15 -18.63 16.81
N THR A 119 3.85 -17.35 16.70
CA THR A 119 4.64 -16.28 17.33
C THR A 119 4.50 -16.34 18.85
N LEU A 120 3.28 -16.51 19.37
CA LEU A 120 3.06 -16.70 20.81
C LEU A 120 3.82 -17.91 21.36
N SER A 121 3.68 -19.06 20.71
CA SER A 121 4.26 -20.31 21.22
C SER A 121 5.78 -20.38 21.04
N ARG A 122 6.33 -20.01 19.87
CA ARG A 122 7.75 -20.22 19.53
C ARG A 122 8.64 -19.05 19.93
N ILE A 123 8.17 -17.80 19.74
CA ILE A 123 8.95 -16.59 20.05
C ILE A 123 8.63 -16.13 21.47
N GLY A 124 7.34 -15.90 21.75
CA GLY A 124 6.87 -15.45 23.06
C GLY A 124 7.00 -16.51 24.15
N LYS A 125 7.06 -17.79 23.77
CA LYS A 125 7.06 -18.95 24.70
C LYS A 125 5.88 -18.89 25.68
N VAL A 126 4.77 -18.30 25.23
CA VAL A 126 3.54 -18.14 26.02
C VAL A 126 2.58 -19.25 25.66
N LYS A 127 2.08 -19.94 26.69
CA LYS A 127 0.97 -20.89 26.56
C LYS A 127 -0.32 -20.15 26.97
N THR A 128 -1.20 -19.91 26.00
CA THR A 128 -2.50 -19.27 26.25
C THR A 128 -3.54 -20.31 26.61
N GLU A 129 -4.47 -19.97 27.52
CA GLU A 129 -5.62 -20.81 27.84
C GLU A 129 -6.64 -20.76 26.71
N THR A 130 -6.83 -19.62 26.12
CA THR A 130 -7.82 -19.40 25.05
C THR A 130 -7.27 -18.44 23.99
N ILE A 131 -7.51 -18.75 22.72
CA ILE A 131 -7.30 -17.85 21.59
C ILE A 131 -8.66 -17.50 21.02
N LEU A 132 -8.98 -16.21 21.02
CA LEU A 132 -10.25 -15.73 20.50
C LEU A 132 -10.30 -15.81 18.98
N THR A 133 -11.49 -15.98 18.42
CA THR A 133 -11.73 -15.94 16.98
C THR A 133 -11.27 -14.60 16.40
N PRO A 134 -10.56 -14.61 15.28
CA PRO A 134 -10.12 -13.38 14.60
C PRO A 134 -11.30 -12.47 14.26
N LEU A 135 -11.05 -11.16 14.28
CA LEU A 135 -11.99 -10.19 13.74
C LEU A 135 -11.74 -10.02 12.24
N ALA A 136 -12.82 -10.08 11.48
CA ALA A 136 -12.81 -9.82 10.04
C ALA A 136 -13.70 -8.61 9.72
N GLY A 137 -13.42 -7.94 8.62
CA GLY A 137 -14.18 -6.78 8.15
C GLY A 137 -14.17 -6.71 6.62
N PRO A 138 -14.62 -5.60 6.05
CA PRO A 138 -14.62 -5.41 4.60
C PRO A 138 -13.22 -5.63 4.00
N SER A 139 -13.17 -6.37 2.91
CA SER A 139 -11.93 -6.67 2.19
C SER A 139 -11.46 -5.50 1.33
N TRP A 140 -12.37 -4.57 0.99
CA TRP A 140 -12.16 -3.49 0.05
C TRP A 140 -12.62 -2.16 0.62
N HIS A 141 -12.09 -1.05 0.08
CA HIS A 141 -12.45 0.34 0.45
C HIS A 141 -12.40 0.63 1.95
N TYR A 142 -11.51 -0.08 2.67
CA TYR A 142 -11.40 0.01 4.12
C TYR A 142 -10.31 0.99 4.62
N ARG A 143 -9.43 1.44 3.72
CA ARG A 143 -8.26 2.24 4.11
C ARG A 143 -8.61 3.72 4.10
N TYR A 144 -9.10 4.23 5.22
CA TYR A 144 -9.58 5.60 5.38
C TYR A 144 -8.47 6.60 5.71
N LYS A 145 -7.26 6.13 5.94
CA LYS A 145 -6.09 6.99 6.16
C LYS A 145 -4.84 6.38 5.54
N GLY A 146 -3.98 7.24 5.00
CA GLY A 146 -2.74 6.78 4.41
C GLY A 146 -1.99 7.87 3.68
N ARG A 147 -0.96 7.44 2.96
CA ARG A 147 -0.05 8.30 2.23
C ARG A 147 0.15 7.77 0.81
N LEU A 148 -0.07 8.62 -0.16
CA LEU A 148 0.24 8.39 -1.57
C LEU A 148 1.55 9.09 -1.90
N ARG A 149 2.39 8.44 -2.66
CA ARG A 149 3.58 9.04 -3.24
C ARG A 149 3.19 9.80 -4.50
N VAL A 150 3.90 10.89 -4.75
CA VAL A 150 3.71 11.70 -5.97
C VAL A 150 5.05 11.88 -6.66
N LYS A 151 5.05 11.79 -7.98
CA LYS A 151 6.23 12.06 -8.81
C LYS A 151 5.81 12.56 -10.19
N PHE A 152 6.25 13.74 -10.56
CA PHE A 152 6.15 14.18 -11.94
C PHE A 152 7.19 13.45 -12.80
N VAL A 153 6.73 12.76 -13.83
CA VAL A 153 7.56 11.98 -14.75
C VAL A 153 7.70 12.76 -16.05
N VAL A 154 8.85 13.43 -16.25
CA VAL A 154 9.11 14.31 -17.41
C VAL A 154 8.87 13.59 -18.74
N LYS A 155 9.37 12.35 -18.89
CA LYS A 155 9.18 11.54 -20.11
C LYS A 155 7.73 11.25 -20.47
N LYS A 156 6.84 11.20 -19.48
CA LYS A 156 5.40 10.98 -19.67
C LYS A 156 4.61 12.29 -19.68
N ASN A 157 5.25 13.39 -19.32
CA ASN A 157 4.61 14.69 -19.03
C ASN A 157 3.39 14.53 -18.10
N LYS A 158 3.52 13.70 -17.06
CA LYS A 158 2.42 13.33 -16.16
C LYS A 158 2.92 13.18 -14.71
N ALA A 159 2.12 13.66 -13.77
CA ALA A 159 2.30 13.33 -12.36
C ALA A 159 1.66 11.96 -12.06
N LEU A 160 2.43 11.06 -11.46
CA LEU A 160 1.93 9.79 -10.93
C LEU A 160 1.60 9.99 -9.46
N VAL A 161 0.43 9.51 -9.05
CA VAL A 161 -0.05 9.53 -7.67
C VAL A 161 -0.44 8.11 -7.28
N GLY A 162 0.17 7.54 -6.23
CA GLY A 162 -0.10 6.16 -5.84
C GLY A 162 0.91 5.59 -4.88
N PHE A 163 1.10 4.29 -4.92
CA PHE A 163 2.07 3.55 -4.12
C PHE A 163 3.31 3.20 -4.94
N ASN A 164 4.40 2.87 -4.27
CA ASN A 164 5.58 2.38 -4.99
C ASN A 164 5.26 1.06 -5.73
N GLU A 165 5.93 0.82 -6.83
CA GLU A 165 5.96 -0.50 -7.45
C GLU A 165 6.64 -1.52 -6.54
N LYS A 166 6.29 -2.77 -6.69
CA LYS A 166 6.98 -3.87 -5.99
C LYS A 166 8.47 -3.83 -6.28
N ARG A 167 9.27 -3.97 -5.25
CA ARG A 167 10.75 -4.09 -5.31
C ARG A 167 11.48 -2.90 -5.93
N THR A 168 10.80 -1.78 -6.16
CA THR A 168 11.41 -0.56 -6.68
C THR A 168 10.98 0.67 -5.88
N HIS A 169 11.61 1.79 -6.14
CA HIS A 169 11.22 3.11 -5.62
C HIS A 169 10.36 3.92 -6.61
N PHE A 170 10.08 3.36 -7.79
CA PHE A 170 9.18 3.98 -8.76
C PHE A 170 7.74 3.96 -8.25
N ILE A 171 6.93 4.91 -8.71
CA ILE A 171 5.51 4.96 -8.38
C ILE A 171 4.74 4.18 -9.45
N ALA A 172 3.89 3.28 -9.01
CA ALA A 172 2.98 2.55 -9.90
C ALA A 172 1.99 3.53 -10.54
N ASP A 173 1.90 3.47 -11.87
CA ASP A 173 0.90 4.21 -12.63
C ASP A 173 -0.45 3.48 -12.47
N ILE A 174 -1.28 3.96 -11.54
CA ILE A 174 -2.54 3.34 -11.17
C ILE A 174 -3.71 4.26 -11.54
N SER A 175 -4.77 3.67 -12.08
CA SER A 175 -6.01 4.37 -12.43
C SER A 175 -7.09 4.24 -11.35
N SER A 176 -6.96 3.23 -10.47
CA SER A 176 -7.90 2.94 -9.39
C SER A 176 -7.19 2.23 -8.23
N CYS A 177 -7.84 2.12 -7.08
CA CYS A 177 -7.31 1.37 -5.95
C CYS A 177 -8.42 0.76 -5.10
N GLU A 178 -8.50 -0.55 -5.05
CA GLU A 178 -9.53 -1.32 -4.35
C GLU A 178 -9.51 -1.21 -2.83
N VAL A 179 -8.44 -0.70 -2.22
CA VAL A 179 -8.35 -0.57 -0.76
C VAL A 179 -8.57 0.85 -0.25
N LEU A 180 -8.41 1.87 -1.10
CA LEU A 180 -8.72 3.26 -0.76
C LEU A 180 -10.23 3.48 -0.63
N PRO A 181 -10.70 4.53 0.08
CA PRO A 181 -12.10 4.93 0.01
C PRO A 181 -12.53 5.07 -1.45
N GLN A 182 -13.75 4.65 -1.77
CA GLN A 182 -14.25 4.67 -3.15
C GLN A 182 -14.12 6.07 -3.76
N THR A 183 -14.48 7.11 -2.99
CA THR A 183 -14.36 8.51 -3.39
C THR A 183 -12.96 8.91 -3.83
N LEU A 184 -11.92 8.43 -3.14
CA LEU A 184 -10.52 8.70 -3.51
C LEU A 184 -10.09 7.84 -4.72
N SER A 185 -10.52 6.58 -4.76
CA SER A 185 -10.22 5.69 -5.88
C SER A 185 -10.75 6.24 -7.20
N ASP A 186 -11.98 6.73 -7.20
CA ASP A 186 -12.68 7.22 -8.41
C ASP A 186 -12.06 8.50 -8.99
N ILE A 187 -11.44 9.33 -8.15
CA ILE A 187 -10.82 10.59 -8.59
C ILE A 187 -9.31 10.48 -8.85
N LEU A 188 -8.69 9.29 -8.71
CA LEU A 188 -7.24 9.15 -8.88
C LEU A 188 -6.72 9.66 -10.22
N PRO A 189 -7.32 9.33 -11.38
CA PRO A 189 -6.88 9.86 -12.67
C PRO A 189 -6.98 11.38 -12.74
N GLN A 190 -8.10 11.95 -12.31
CA GLN A 190 -8.33 13.40 -12.32
C GLN A 190 -7.37 14.12 -11.35
N LEU A 191 -7.05 13.49 -10.20
CA LEU A 191 -6.06 14.02 -9.26
C LEU A 191 -4.65 14.04 -9.87
N GLN A 192 -4.28 13.01 -10.64
CA GLN A 192 -3.01 13.00 -11.39
C GLN A 192 -2.96 14.13 -12.42
N ASP A 193 -4.05 14.37 -13.12
CA ASP A 193 -4.16 15.44 -14.13
C ASP A 193 -4.11 16.81 -13.46
N LEU A 194 -4.79 17.00 -12.33
CA LEU A 194 -4.71 18.22 -11.52
C LEU A 194 -3.26 18.51 -11.11
N ILE A 195 -2.58 17.54 -10.46
CA ILE A 195 -1.20 17.73 -10.02
C ILE A 195 -0.26 18.02 -11.19
N THR A 196 -0.52 17.44 -12.36
CA THR A 196 0.26 17.70 -13.59
C THR A 196 0.16 19.16 -14.05
N GLN A 197 -0.96 19.83 -13.79
CA GLN A 197 -1.22 21.21 -14.19
C GLN A 197 -0.64 22.24 -13.22
N LEU A 198 -0.33 21.84 -11.96
CA LEU A 198 0.21 22.77 -10.98
C LEU A 198 1.61 23.26 -11.38
N SER A 199 1.91 24.52 -11.08
CA SER A 199 3.23 25.11 -11.32
C SER A 199 4.34 24.37 -10.55
N ILE A 200 4.00 23.87 -9.34
CA ILE A 200 4.89 23.15 -8.43
C ILE A 200 4.77 21.61 -8.53
N LYS A 201 4.31 21.07 -9.65
CA LYS A 201 4.07 19.63 -9.87
C LYS A 201 5.24 18.71 -9.51
N ASP A 202 6.49 19.17 -9.64
CA ASP A 202 7.70 18.44 -9.27
C ASP A 202 8.12 18.65 -7.81
N LYS A 203 7.46 19.55 -7.08
CA LYS A 203 7.68 19.91 -5.67
C LYS A 203 6.64 19.33 -4.72
N ILE A 204 5.81 18.41 -5.17
CA ILE A 204 4.83 17.70 -4.34
C ILE A 204 5.27 16.23 -4.25
N PRO A 205 6.02 15.81 -3.21
CA PRO A 205 6.53 14.44 -3.11
C PRO A 205 5.49 13.43 -2.61
N GLN A 206 4.44 13.90 -1.93
CA GLN A 206 3.40 13.04 -1.37
C GLN A 206 2.09 13.78 -1.10
N ILE A 207 1.02 13.02 -1.03
CA ILE A 207 -0.30 13.43 -0.56
C ILE A 207 -0.68 12.49 0.58
N GLU A 208 -0.98 13.05 1.76
CA GLU A 208 -1.63 12.29 2.83
C GLU A 208 -3.13 12.42 2.67
N PHE A 209 -3.85 11.35 2.93
CA PHE A 209 -5.31 11.40 2.92
C PHE A 209 -5.86 10.93 4.25
N ALA A 210 -6.95 11.55 4.65
CA ALA A 210 -7.78 11.14 5.77
C ALA A 210 -9.25 11.29 5.37
N ALA A 211 -10.05 10.30 5.70
CA ALA A 211 -11.46 10.30 5.35
C ALA A 211 -12.33 9.90 6.55
N ASP A 212 -13.55 10.40 6.54
CA ASP A 212 -14.67 9.85 7.31
C ASP A 212 -15.78 9.39 6.35
N GLN A 213 -17.00 9.19 6.84
CA GLN A 213 -18.10 8.74 6.00
C GLN A 213 -18.53 9.77 4.93
N ASN A 214 -18.29 11.06 5.18
CA ASN A 214 -18.82 12.16 4.39
C ASN A 214 -17.74 13.04 3.76
N HIS A 215 -16.52 13.01 4.29
CA HIS A 215 -15.46 13.92 3.93
C HIS A 215 -14.19 13.18 3.56
N LEU A 216 -13.47 13.71 2.57
CA LEU A 216 -12.14 13.29 2.17
C LEU A 216 -11.23 14.51 2.20
N VAL A 217 -10.19 14.47 3.00
CA VAL A 217 -9.15 15.50 3.09
C VAL A 217 -7.86 14.98 2.46
N LEU A 218 -7.30 15.78 1.56
CA LEU A 218 -6.00 15.54 0.93
C LEU A 218 -5.00 16.60 1.39
N VAL A 219 -3.99 16.18 2.14
CA VAL A 219 -2.90 17.06 2.60
C VAL A 219 -1.75 16.98 1.61
N LEU A 220 -1.55 18.01 0.82
CA LEU A 220 -0.45 18.13 -0.13
C LEU A 220 0.83 18.51 0.61
N ARG A 221 1.84 17.64 0.61
CA ARG A 221 3.19 18.03 1.02
C ARG A 221 3.79 18.89 -0.09
N ILE A 222 3.99 20.17 0.20
CA ILE A 222 4.54 21.14 -0.76
C ILE A 222 5.95 21.55 -0.36
N LEU A 223 6.87 21.57 -1.29
CA LEU A 223 8.26 22.00 -1.10
C LEU A 223 8.50 23.41 -1.67
N ASP A 224 7.47 23.99 -2.27
CA ASP A 224 7.47 25.35 -2.83
C ASP A 224 6.07 25.97 -2.61
N VAL A 225 5.93 27.26 -2.85
CA VAL A 225 4.69 28.02 -2.62
C VAL A 225 3.75 27.86 -3.80
N LEU A 226 2.47 27.59 -3.50
CA LEU A 226 1.39 27.66 -4.50
C LEU A 226 1.20 29.10 -4.97
N ASN A 227 1.05 29.29 -6.27
CA ASN A 227 0.63 30.57 -6.83
C ASN A 227 -0.90 30.65 -6.92
N THR A 228 -1.41 31.83 -7.25
CA THR A 228 -2.88 32.08 -7.36
C THR A 228 -3.57 31.14 -8.34
N ASN A 229 -2.92 30.78 -9.45
CA ASN A 229 -3.49 29.84 -10.43
C ASN A 229 -3.54 28.42 -9.88
N ASP A 230 -2.51 27.98 -9.13
CA ASP A 230 -2.51 26.68 -8.46
C ASP A 230 -3.68 26.59 -7.45
N GLU A 231 -3.88 27.63 -6.64
CA GLU A 231 -5.00 27.69 -5.68
C GLU A 231 -6.35 27.66 -6.39
N LEU A 232 -6.48 28.35 -7.52
CA LEU A 232 -7.70 28.33 -8.34
C LEU A 232 -7.99 26.93 -8.88
N LEU A 233 -6.99 26.22 -9.40
CA LEU A 233 -7.13 24.86 -9.90
C LEU A 233 -7.56 23.89 -8.78
N LEU A 234 -6.93 23.97 -7.60
CA LEU A 234 -7.29 23.14 -6.44
C LEU A 234 -8.72 23.44 -5.95
N ASN A 235 -9.11 24.70 -5.84
CA ASN A 235 -10.46 25.12 -5.45
C ASN A 235 -11.52 24.68 -6.48
N THR A 236 -11.21 24.78 -7.77
CA THR A 236 -12.09 24.31 -8.84
C THR A 236 -12.30 22.80 -8.74
N PHE A 237 -11.24 22.04 -8.49
CA PHE A 237 -11.34 20.61 -8.29
C PHE A 237 -12.20 20.24 -7.07
N SER A 238 -12.02 20.92 -5.93
CA SER A 238 -12.85 20.75 -4.73
C SER A 238 -14.34 21.08 -4.96
N SER A 239 -14.66 21.96 -5.90
CA SER A 239 -16.05 22.26 -6.24
C SER A 239 -16.72 21.16 -7.08
N GLN A 240 -15.93 20.36 -7.79
CA GLN A 240 -16.40 19.28 -8.68
C GLN A 240 -16.36 17.89 -8.04
N HIS A 241 -15.53 17.72 -6.99
CA HIS A 241 -15.30 16.45 -6.33
C HIS A 241 -15.44 16.59 -4.80
N PRO A 242 -15.89 15.54 -4.09
CA PRO A 242 -16.07 15.58 -2.63
C PRO A 242 -14.72 15.48 -1.89
N VAL A 243 -13.82 16.42 -2.14
CA VAL A 243 -12.47 16.47 -1.57
C VAL A 243 -12.14 17.87 -1.08
N GLN A 244 -11.37 17.95 -0.01
CA GLN A 244 -10.83 19.19 0.55
C GLN A 244 -9.31 19.14 0.54
N PHE A 245 -8.69 20.23 0.11
CA PHE A 245 -7.23 20.32 0.11
C PHE A 245 -6.69 21.04 1.33
N TRP A 246 -5.68 20.43 1.90
CA TRP A 246 -4.84 21.02 2.93
C TRP A 246 -3.40 21.04 2.42
N THR A 247 -2.57 21.87 2.99
CA THR A 247 -1.15 21.98 2.64
C THR A 247 -0.27 21.73 3.85
N GLN A 248 0.92 21.19 3.59
CA GLN A 248 1.98 21.03 4.56
C GLN A 248 3.31 21.45 3.92
N SER A 249 3.92 22.52 4.45
CA SER A 249 5.19 23.02 3.90
C SER A 249 6.43 22.49 4.63
N LYS A 250 6.31 22.23 5.95
CA LYS A 250 7.42 21.75 6.80
C LYS A 250 6.96 20.63 7.74
N GLY A 251 7.02 20.84 9.05
CA GLY A 251 6.58 19.91 10.08
C GLY A 251 5.05 19.79 10.18
N PRO A 252 4.54 18.90 11.05
CA PRO A 252 3.10 18.74 11.28
C PRO A 252 2.37 20.01 11.68
N ASP A 253 3.04 20.90 12.36
CA ASP A 253 2.59 22.24 12.81
C ASP A 253 2.27 23.19 11.64
N THR A 254 2.74 22.89 10.44
CA THR A 254 2.46 23.69 9.24
C THR A 254 1.26 23.18 8.43
N ILE A 255 0.58 22.15 8.91
CA ILE A 255 -0.60 21.59 8.24
C ILE A 255 -1.78 22.55 8.44
N LYS A 256 -2.35 23.01 7.34
CA LYS A 256 -3.49 23.95 7.34
C LYS A 256 -4.41 23.73 6.15
N PRO A 257 -5.71 24.05 6.26
CA PRO A 257 -6.61 24.05 5.12
C PRO A 257 -6.14 25.02 4.04
N LEU A 258 -6.40 24.68 2.78
CA LEU A 258 -6.09 25.55 1.64
C LEU A 258 -6.98 26.79 1.66
N SER A 259 -8.24 26.62 1.98
CA SER A 259 -9.22 27.70 2.10
C SER A 259 -10.07 27.51 3.37
N PRO A 260 -10.77 28.55 3.88
CA PRO A 260 -11.68 28.40 5.01
C PRO A 260 -12.80 27.37 4.80
N ARG A 261 -13.16 27.05 3.54
CA ARG A 261 -14.15 26.02 3.21
C ARG A 261 -13.62 24.60 3.50
N ASP A 262 -12.30 24.43 3.50
CA ASP A 262 -11.63 23.16 3.71
C ASP A 262 -11.36 22.88 5.20
N ASP A 263 -11.73 23.81 6.10
CA ASP A 263 -11.59 23.62 7.55
C ASP A 263 -12.71 22.74 8.10
N VAL A 264 -12.71 21.48 7.66
CA VAL A 264 -13.66 20.48 8.10
C VAL A 264 -13.04 19.55 9.13
N LYS A 265 -13.73 19.34 10.23
CA LYS A 265 -13.38 18.35 11.25
C LYS A 265 -13.88 16.99 10.83
N LEU A 266 -12.95 16.10 10.56
CA LEU A 266 -13.25 14.68 10.36
C LEU A 266 -13.77 14.07 11.65
N SER A 267 -14.62 13.06 11.57
CA SER A 267 -15.11 12.37 12.76
C SER A 267 -15.42 10.90 12.50
N TYR A 268 -15.29 10.08 13.53
CA TYR A 268 -15.85 8.73 13.55
C TYR A 268 -16.74 8.54 14.77
N ALA A 269 -17.72 7.65 14.66
CA ALA A 269 -18.66 7.37 15.72
C ALA A 269 -18.53 5.93 16.20
N LEU A 270 -18.55 5.75 17.50
CA LEU A 270 -18.79 4.48 18.17
C LEU A 270 -20.28 4.46 18.60
N LYS A 271 -21.14 4.17 17.63
CA LYS A 271 -22.61 4.31 17.78
C LYS A 271 -23.19 3.54 18.98
N GLU A 272 -22.64 2.37 19.25
CA GLU A 272 -23.03 1.50 20.35
C GLU A 272 -22.85 2.16 21.73
N PHE A 273 -21.86 3.05 21.84
CA PHE A 273 -21.54 3.79 23.06
C PHE A 273 -22.04 5.24 23.04
N GLY A 274 -22.75 5.65 22.00
CA GLY A 274 -23.20 7.04 21.83
C GLY A 274 -22.07 8.07 21.68
N LEU A 275 -20.87 7.62 21.32
CA LEU A 275 -19.68 8.47 21.27
C LEU A 275 -19.35 8.88 19.83
N ARG A 276 -18.89 10.13 19.69
CA ARG A 276 -18.32 10.68 18.46
C ARG A 276 -16.96 11.32 18.77
N PHE A 277 -15.95 10.97 17.99
CA PHE A 277 -14.60 11.51 18.11
C PHE A 277 -14.30 12.34 16.87
N SER A 278 -13.99 13.62 17.08
CA SER A 278 -13.46 14.48 16.03
C SER A 278 -11.94 14.31 15.95
N PHE A 279 -11.38 14.41 14.76
CA PHE A 279 -9.94 14.28 14.55
C PHE A 279 -9.49 15.18 13.38
N MET A 280 -8.22 15.54 13.40
CA MET A 280 -7.56 16.29 12.34
C MET A 280 -6.88 15.33 11.37
N PRO A 281 -6.62 15.73 10.11
CA PRO A 281 -5.97 14.85 9.13
C PRO A 281 -4.63 14.26 9.59
N TYR A 282 -3.94 14.92 10.51
CA TYR A 282 -2.65 14.49 11.07
C TYR A 282 -2.77 13.65 12.35
N ASP A 283 -3.94 13.60 13.00
CA ASP A 283 -4.14 12.77 14.19
C ASP A 283 -4.10 11.29 13.87
N PHE A 284 -3.66 10.47 14.81
CA PHE A 284 -3.72 9.03 14.64
C PHE A 284 -5.17 8.54 14.67
N THR A 285 -5.54 7.73 13.67
CA THR A 285 -6.79 6.98 13.65
C THR A 285 -6.55 5.59 13.07
N GLN A 286 -7.34 4.60 13.48
CA GLN A 286 -7.26 3.27 12.88
C GLN A 286 -7.62 3.34 11.38
N ILE A 287 -6.79 2.71 10.57
CA ILE A 287 -6.90 2.74 9.10
C ILE A 287 -8.24 2.18 8.61
N ASN A 288 -8.72 1.14 9.30
CA ASN A 288 -9.99 0.47 9.01
C ASN A 288 -11.03 0.82 10.09
N PRO A 289 -11.92 1.79 9.85
CA PRO A 289 -12.92 2.22 10.82
C PRO A 289 -13.94 1.11 11.17
N PHE A 290 -14.19 0.18 10.25
CA PHE A 290 -15.10 -0.95 10.50
C PHE A 290 -14.52 -1.93 11.52
N ILE A 291 -13.24 -2.29 11.35
CA ILE A 291 -12.55 -3.14 12.34
C ILE A 291 -12.39 -2.40 13.66
N ASN A 292 -12.13 -1.10 13.65
CA ASN A 292 -12.04 -0.31 14.88
C ASN A 292 -13.29 -0.43 15.74
N GLN A 293 -14.48 -0.29 15.15
CA GLN A 293 -15.75 -0.43 15.88
C GLN A 293 -15.92 -1.81 16.53
N VAL A 294 -15.64 -2.87 15.77
CA VAL A 294 -15.76 -4.25 16.27
C VAL A 294 -14.70 -4.57 17.32
N LEU A 295 -13.48 -4.04 17.15
CA LEU A 295 -12.38 -4.21 18.11
C LEU A 295 -12.70 -3.55 19.45
N VAL A 296 -13.15 -2.28 19.43
CA VAL A 296 -13.54 -1.57 20.66
C VAL A 296 -14.69 -2.27 21.36
N ARG A 297 -15.74 -2.71 20.62
CA ARG A 297 -16.84 -3.49 21.19
C ARG A 297 -16.32 -4.73 21.90
N ARG A 298 -15.44 -5.50 21.27
CA ARG A 298 -14.86 -6.72 21.87
C ARG A 298 -14.04 -6.39 23.11
N ALA A 299 -13.22 -5.36 23.07
CA ALA A 299 -12.41 -4.92 24.20
C ALA A 299 -13.31 -4.57 25.41
N MET A 300 -14.34 -3.77 25.20
CA MET A 300 -15.30 -3.39 26.25
C MET A 300 -16.09 -4.58 26.78
N SER A 301 -16.49 -5.51 25.92
CA SER A 301 -17.17 -6.74 26.33
C SER A 301 -16.30 -7.67 27.19
N LEU A 302 -14.99 -7.69 26.96
CA LEU A 302 -14.04 -8.47 27.75
C LEU A 302 -13.68 -7.77 29.06
N LEU A 303 -13.45 -6.46 29.03
CA LEU A 303 -13.14 -5.66 30.23
C LEU A 303 -14.31 -5.60 31.21
N LYS A 304 -15.54 -5.50 30.71
CA LYS A 304 -16.75 -5.32 31.54
C LYS A 304 -16.59 -4.28 32.64
N PRO A 305 -16.12 -3.05 32.31
CA PRO A 305 -15.77 -2.05 33.32
C PRO A 305 -16.99 -1.62 34.12
N SER A 306 -16.81 -1.47 35.43
CA SER A 306 -17.79 -0.88 36.35
C SER A 306 -17.48 0.59 36.64
N LYS A 307 -18.39 1.29 37.30
CA LYS A 307 -18.18 2.72 37.66
C LYS A 307 -17.04 2.93 38.66
N ASP A 308 -16.69 1.90 39.43
CA ASP A 308 -15.68 1.98 40.50
C ASP A 308 -14.31 1.49 40.03
N ASP A 309 -14.19 1.00 38.79
CA ASP A 309 -12.93 0.49 38.26
C ASP A 309 -11.97 1.64 37.90
N ARG A 310 -10.69 1.42 38.18
CA ARG A 310 -9.60 2.28 37.69
C ARG A 310 -8.97 1.57 36.51
N ILE A 311 -9.07 2.19 35.35
CA ILE A 311 -8.53 1.64 34.09
C ILE A 311 -7.29 2.45 33.71
N PHE A 312 -6.21 1.73 33.37
CA PHE A 312 -4.97 2.31 32.85
C PHE A 312 -4.79 1.84 31.41
N ASP A 313 -4.52 2.77 30.51
CA ASP A 313 -4.11 2.54 29.12
C ASP A 313 -2.67 3.02 28.96
N PHE A 314 -1.77 2.13 28.49
CA PHE A 314 -0.32 2.35 28.41
C PHE A 314 0.17 2.55 26.99
#